data_c55c41f2f53e0b83500e999dfe0006fd
#
_entry.id   c55c41f2f53e0b83500e999dfe0006fd
#
_cell.length_a   1.000
_cell.length_b   1.000
_cell.length_c   1.000
_cell.angle_alpha   90.00
_cell.angle_beta   90.00
_cell.angle_gamma   90.00
#
_symmetry.space_group_name_H-M   'P 1'
#
loop_
_entity.id
_entity.type
_entity.pdbx_description
1 polymer ?
#
loop_
_entity_poly.entity_id
_entity_poly.type
_entity_poly.pdbx_seq_one_letter_code
_entity_poly.pdbx_strand_id
1 'polypeptide(L)'
;NMDIERERGITIKAQTVRLHYKANNGEIYVLNLIDTPGHVDFAYEVSRSLSACEGSLLVVDASQGVEAQTLANVYQAIDNNHEIVTVLNKIDLPAAEPDRIKEQIEEVIGIDASEAVLISAKTGLGIPDVLEAIVHKLPAPKSEMGEKGPLKALLVDSWYDTYLGVMV
;
A
#
# COMPACT_ATOMS: atom_id res chain seq x y z
N ASN A 1 13.90 -16.46 -6.36
CA ASN A 1 13.04 -15.30 -6.63
C ASN A 1 13.64 -14.01 -6.06
N MET A 2 14.19 -14.04 -4.83
CA MET A 2 14.86 -12.87 -4.22
C MET A 2 16.04 -12.31 -5.04
N ASP A 3 16.74 -13.14 -5.80
CA ASP A 3 17.88 -12.68 -6.61
C ASP A 3 17.41 -11.85 -7.81
N ILE A 4 16.32 -12.24 -8.45
CA ILE A 4 15.72 -11.49 -9.59
C ILE A 4 15.11 -10.17 -9.09
N GLU A 5 14.47 -10.16 -7.93
CA GLU A 5 13.93 -8.94 -7.31
C GLU A 5 15.04 -7.94 -6.99
N ARG A 6 16.17 -8.42 -6.43
CA ARG A 6 17.34 -7.58 -6.16
C ARG A 6 18.02 -7.07 -7.43
N GLU A 7 18.14 -7.92 -8.46
CA GLU A 7 18.79 -7.57 -9.71
C GLU A 7 18.01 -6.54 -10.51
N ARG A 8 16.67 -6.64 -10.50
CA ARG A 8 15.79 -5.75 -11.27
C ARG A 8 15.20 -4.61 -10.45
N GLY A 9 15.31 -4.63 -9.12
CA GLY A 9 14.76 -3.62 -8.22
C GLY A 9 13.22 -3.55 -8.26
N ILE A 10 12.55 -4.68 -8.52
CA ILE A 10 11.08 -4.78 -8.60
C ILE A 10 10.57 -5.81 -7.60
N THR A 11 9.40 -5.58 -7.03
CA THR A 11 8.67 -6.56 -6.23
C THR A 11 7.93 -7.50 -7.19
N ILE A 12 8.16 -8.81 -7.07
CA ILE A 12 7.50 -9.83 -7.88
C ILE A 12 6.34 -10.46 -7.12
N LYS A 13 6.53 -10.73 -5.83
CA LYS A 13 5.55 -11.37 -4.98
C LYS A 13 5.16 -10.43 -3.84
N ALA A 14 3.85 -10.37 -3.54
CA ALA A 14 3.35 -9.59 -2.42
C ALA A 14 4.03 -10.01 -1.10
N GLN A 15 4.49 -9.02 -0.34
CA GLN A 15 5.14 -9.23 0.95
C GLN A 15 4.33 -8.58 2.06
N THR A 16 4.18 -9.27 3.18
CA THR A 16 3.40 -8.78 4.32
C THR A 16 4.31 -8.39 5.47
N VAL A 17 3.98 -7.26 6.10
CA VAL A 17 4.65 -6.78 7.31
C VAL A 17 3.60 -6.42 8.36
N ARG A 18 3.80 -6.90 9.58
CA ARG A 18 2.97 -6.54 10.73
C ARG A 18 3.72 -5.60 11.64
N LEU A 19 3.15 -4.44 11.92
CA LEU A 19 3.72 -3.40 12.77
C LEU A 19 2.84 -3.15 13.99
N HIS A 20 3.46 -2.91 15.14
CA HIS A 20 2.82 -2.34 16.32
C HIS A 20 3.19 -0.86 16.39
N TYR A 21 2.22 0.00 16.11
CA TYR A 21 2.43 1.43 16.06
C TYR A 21 1.71 2.12 17.23
N LYS A 22 2.46 2.91 18.00
CA LYS A 22 1.88 3.78 19.03
C LYS A 22 1.60 5.14 18.40
N ALA A 23 0.32 5.42 18.19
CA ALA A 23 -0.12 6.65 17.56
C ALA A 23 -0.04 7.85 18.52
N ASN A 24 -0.17 9.06 17.97
CA ASN A 24 -0.12 10.30 18.71
C ASN A 24 -1.24 10.44 19.77
N ASN A 25 -2.35 9.72 19.61
CA ASN A 25 -3.41 9.62 20.61
C ASN A 25 -3.04 8.75 21.83
N GLY A 26 -1.86 8.12 21.81
CA GLY A 26 -1.34 7.25 22.86
C GLY A 26 -1.76 5.79 22.78
N GLU A 27 -2.66 5.42 21.87
CA GLU A 27 -3.11 4.05 21.65
C GLU A 27 -2.13 3.26 20.77
N ILE A 28 -2.13 1.94 20.91
CA ILE A 28 -1.31 1.04 20.12
C ILE A 28 -2.19 0.37 19.06
N TYR A 29 -1.83 0.56 17.80
CA TYR A 29 -2.49 -0.04 16.65
C TYR A 29 -1.65 -1.17 16.07
N VAL A 30 -2.31 -2.20 15.56
CA VAL A 30 -1.68 -3.25 14.77
C VAL A 30 -1.96 -2.94 13.30
N LEU A 31 -0.91 -2.61 12.56
CA LEU A 31 -0.98 -2.33 11.13
C LEU A 31 -0.42 -3.55 10.39
N ASN A 32 -1.23 -4.12 9.50
CA ASN A 32 -0.79 -5.18 8.59
C ASN A 32 -0.64 -4.55 7.20
N LEU A 33 0.59 -4.45 6.71
CA LEU A 33 0.90 -3.86 5.42
C LEU A 33 1.19 -4.97 4.41
N ILE A 34 0.69 -4.82 3.20
CA ILE A 34 1.00 -5.70 2.06
C ILE A 34 1.70 -4.83 1.01
N ASP A 35 2.98 -5.14 0.75
CA ASP A 35 3.71 -4.56 -0.37
C ASP A 35 3.37 -5.33 -1.64
N THR A 36 2.73 -4.65 -2.61
CA THR A 36 2.26 -5.26 -3.85
C THR A 36 3.22 -4.97 -5.00
N PRO A 37 3.35 -5.91 -5.98
CA PRO A 37 4.06 -5.62 -7.21
C PRO A 37 3.45 -4.41 -7.93
N GLY A 38 4.32 -3.55 -8.48
CA GLY A 38 3.88 -2.42 -9.31
C GLY A 38 3.63 -2.78 -10.78
N HIS A 39 4.22 -3.87 -11.28
CA HIS A 39 4.21 -4.23 -12.70
C HIS A 39 2.89 -4.86 -13.16
N VAL A 40 2.44 -4.49 -14.35
CA VAL A 40 1.14 -4.94 -14.91
C VAL A 40 1.01 -6.45 -15.07
N ASP A 41 2.10 -7.17 -15.25
CA ASP A 41 2.10 -8.63 -15.35
C ASP A 41 1.64 -9.33 -14.05
N PHE A 42 1.65 -8.62 -12.93
CA PHE A 42 1.26 -9.13 -11.61
C PHE A 42 -0.10 -8.58 -11.14
N ALA A 43 -0.96 -8.17 -12.07
CA ALA A 43 -2.28 -7.61 -11.76
C ALA A 43 -3.17 -8.57 -10.92
N TYR A 44 -2.97 -9.88 -11.06
CA TYR A 44 -3.70 -10.88 -10.27
C TYR A 44 -3.30 -10.85 -8.79
N GLU A 45 -2.00 -10.75 -8.49
CA GLU A 45 -1.46 -10.62 -7.13
C GLU A 45 -1.95 -9.33 -6.49
N VAL A 46 -1.94 -8.23 -7.25
CA VAL A 46 -2.47 -6.93 -6.79
C VAL A 46 -3.95 -7.05 -6.44
N SER A 47 -4.77 -7.60 -7.33
CA SER A 47 -6.21 -7.77 -7.11
C SER A 47 -6.53 -8.60 -5.86
N ARG A 48 -5.80 -9.70 -5.63
CA ARG A 48 -5.98 -10.53 -4.44
C ARG A 48 -5.58 -9.79 -3.16
N SER A 49 -4.48 -9.05 -3.19
CA SER A 49 -4.01 -8.25 -2.07
C SER A 49 -5.01 -7.16 -1.71
N LEU A 50 -5.52 -6.45 -2.71
CA LEU A 50 -6.55 -5.43 -2.50
C LEU A 50 -7.83 -6.02 -1.90
N SER A 51 -8.27 -7.20 -2.35
CA SER A 51 -9.45 -7.87 -1.78
C SER A 51 -9.31 -8.26 -0.31
N ALA A 52 -8.09 -8.29 0.21
CA ALA A 52 -7.79 -8.64 1.60
C ALA A 52 -7.56 -7.41 2.50
N CYS A 53 -7.64 -6.21 1.96
CA CYS A 53 -7.33 -4.96 2.66
C CYS A 53 -8.55 -4.06 2.80
N GLU A 54 -8.53 -3.18 3.80
CA GLU A 54 -9.58 -2.18 4.05
C GLU A 54 -9.28 -0.84 3.37
N GLY A 55 -8.05 -0.63 2.92
CA GLY A 55 -7.63 0.59 2.25
C GLY A 55 -6.27 0.45 1.59
N SER A 56 -5.84 1.49 0.89
CA SER A 56 -4.63 1.50 0.08
C SER A 56 -3.78 2.74 0.29
N LEU A 57 -2.46 2.57 0.20
CA LEU A 57 -1.53 3.67 0.07
C LEU A 57 -1.17 3.83 -1.42
N LEU A 58 -1.50 4.97 -2.00
CA LEU A 58 -1.04 5.35 -3.33
C LEU A 58 0.32 6.05 -3.20
N VAL A 59 1.40 5.32 -3.45
CA VAL A 59 2.76 5.86 -3.35
C VAL A 59 3.23 6.29 -4.74
N VAL A 60 3.47 7.59 -4.91
CA VAL A 60 3.91 8.18 -6.17
C VAL A 60 5.30 8.81 -6.01
N ASP A 61 6.15 8.65 -7.00
CA ASP A 61 7.45 9.33 -7.05
C ASP A 61 7.28 10.82 -7.35
N ALA A 62 7.66 11.68 -6.42
CA ALA A 62 7.52 13.12 -6.55
C ALA A 62 8.37 13.74 -7.70
N SER A 63 9.31 12.97 -8.27
CA SER A 63 10.15 13.42 -9.40
C SER A 63 9.65 12.93 -10.75
N GLN A 64 8.93 11.80 -10.80
CA GLN A 64 8.47 11.19 -12.06
C GLN A 64 6.96 11.37 -12.26
N GLY A 65 6.18 11.33 -11.18
CA GLY A 65 4.73 11.48 -11.23
C GLY A 65 3.98 10.17 -11.46
N VAL A 66 2.75 10.30 -11.97
CA VAL A 66 1.84 9.17 -12.18
C VAL A 66 2.23 8.40 -13.44
N GLU A 67 2.56 7.14 -13.28
CA GLU A 67 2.87 6.22 -14.37
C GLU A 67 1.64 5.37 -14.76
N ALA A 68 1.65 4.78 -15.95
CA ALA A 68 0.55 3.93 -16.44
C ALA A 68 0.24 2.75 -15.52
N GLN A 69 1.27 2.18 -14.89
CA GLN A 69 1.13 1.08 -13.93
C GLN A 69 0.42 1.54 -12.65
N THR A 70 0.72 2.75 -12.18
CA THR A 70 0.06 3.38 -11.03
C THR A 70 -1.43 3.54 -11.30
N LEU A 71 -1.81 3.98 -12.50
CA LEU A 71 -3.22 4.12 -12.91
C LEU A 71 -3.96 2.79 -12.86
N ALA A 72 -3.39 1.74 -13.43
CA ALA A 72 -4.02 0.42 -13.46
C ALA A 72 -4.31 -0.09 -12.03
N ASN A 73 -3.35 0.08 -11.11
CA ASN A 73 -3.47 -0.39 -9.73
C ASN A 73 -4.43 0.47 -8.90
N VAL A 74 -4.42 1.80 -9.08
CA VAL A 74 -5.31 2.69 -8.32
C VAL A 74 -6.78 2.49 -8.71
N TYR A 75 -7.08 2.26 -9.99
CA TYR A 75 -8.44 1.96 -10.40
C TYR A 75 -8.94 0.63 -9.80
N GLN A 76 -8.09 -0.39 -9.67
CA GLN A 76 -8.45 -1.62 -8.95
C GLN A 76 -8.75 -1.35 -7.46
N ALA A 77 -8.02 -0.44 -6.81
CA ALA A 77 -8.31 -0.05 -5.43
C ALA A 77 -9.65 0.69 -5.31
N ILE A 78 -9.93 1.59 -6.25
CA ILE A 78 -11.23 2.31 -6.33
C ILE A 78 -12.39 1.32 -6.55
N ASP A 79 -12.24 0.37 -7.47
CA ASP A 79 -13.25 -0.67 -7.74
C ASP A 79 -13.53 -1.58 -6.52
N ASN A 80 -12.54 -1.76 -5.65
CA ASN A 80 -12.69 -2.44 -4.36
C ASN A 80 -13.25 -1.54 -3.24
N ASN A 81 -13.63 -0.29 -3.55
CA ASN A 81 -14.11 0.72 -2.60
C ASN A 81 -13.12 1.02 -1.46
N HIS A 82 -11.82 1.03 -1.76
CA HIS A 82 -10.81 1.39 -0.79
C HIS A 82 -10.79 2.89 -0.51
N GLU A 83 -10.62 3.26 0.75
CA GLU A 83 -10.08 4.57 1.09
C GLU A 83 -8.60 4.61 0.67
N ILE A 84 -8.22 5.70 -0.02
CA ILE A 84 -6.87 5.85 -0.58
C ILE A 84 -6.15 6.99 0.12
N VAL A 85 -5.01 6.68 0.73
CA VAL A 85 -4.10 7.68 1.27
C VAL A 85 -2.99 7.92 0.26
N THR A 86 -2.92 9.14 -0.28
CA THR A 86 -1.89 9.54 -1.23
C THR A 86 -0.59 9.90 -0.52
N VAL A 87 0.51 9.35 -1.02
CA VAL A 87 1.86 9.53 -0.46
C VAL A 87 2.81 9.90 -1.60
N LEU A 88 3.48 11.05 -1.50
CA LEU A 88 4.52 11.47 -2.44
C LEU A 88 5.90 11.17 -1.86
N ASN A 89 6.58 10.20 -2.46
CA ASN A 89 7.90 9.76 -2.03
C ASN A 89 9.02 10.43 -2.81
N LYS A 90 10.22 10.34 -2.28
CA LYS A 90 11.47 10.89 -2.86
C LYS A 90 11.52 12.42 -2.89
N ILE A 91 10.87 13.09 -1.93
CA ILE A 91 10.91 14.56 -1.83
C ILE A 91 12.32 15.11 -1.52
N ASP A 92 13.26 14.24 -1.17
CA ASP A 92 14.68 14.56 -1.00
C ASP A 92 15.42 14.79 -2.32
N LEU A 93 14.83 14.43 -3.46
CA LEU A 93 15.45 14.62 -4.76
C LEU A 93 15.30 16.07 -5.25
N PRO A 94 16.35 16.65 -5.87
CA PRO A 94 16.28 18.00 -6.43
C PRO A 94 15.23 18.17 -7.54
N ALA A 95 14.86 17.08 -8.20
CA ALA A 95 13.84 17.05 -9.26
C ALA A 95 12.42 16.80 -8.73
N ALA A 96 12.22 16.74 -7.42
CA ALA A 96 10.90 16.53 -6.84
C ALA A 96 10.04 17.81 -7.00
N GLU A 97 8.85 17.63 -7.53
CA GLU A 97 7.86 18.70 -7.74
C GLU A 97 6.50 18.30 -7.12
N PRO A 98 6.38 18.27 -5.77
CA PRO A 98 5.19 17.73 -5.11
C PRO A 98 3.88 18.39 -5.52
N ASP A 99 3.86 19.71 -5.70
CA ASP A 99 2.63 20.45 -6.04
C ASP A 99 2.16 20.07 -7.44
N ARG A 100 3.07 20.01 -8.41
CA ARG A 100 2.75 19.55 -9.77
C ARG A 100 2.23 18.13 -9.79
N ILE A 101 2.78 17.24 -8.95
CA ILE A 101 2.34 15.84 -8.89
C ILE A 101 0.98 15.71 -8.22
N LYS A 102 0.66 16.54 -7.22
CA LYS A 102 -0.70 16.60 -6.66
C LYS A 102 -1.73 16.97 -7.72
N GLU A 103 -1.47 18.05 -8.48
CA GLU A 103 -2.33 18.45 -9.58
C GLU A 103 -2.50 17.33 -10.62
N GLN A 104 -1.40 16.65 -10.98
CA GLN A 104 -1.45 15.51 -11.90
C GLN A 104 -2.33 14.36 -11.37
N ILE A 105 -2.25 14.04 -10.08
CA ILE A 105 -3.07 12.99 -9.46
C ILE A 105 -4.55 13.36 -9.53
N GLU A 106 -4.90 14.61 -9.21
CA GLU A 106 -6.28 15.11 -9.28
C GLU A 106 -6.82 15.10 -10.71
N GLU A 107 -6.03 15.56 -11.69
CA GLU A 107 -6.46 15.61 -13.10
C GLU A 107 -6.56 14.23 -13.75
N VAL A 108 -5.61 13.33 -13.47
CA VAL A 108 -5.49 12.05 -14.19
C VAL A 108 -6.26 10.93 -13.51
N ILE A 109 -6.27 10.90 -12.17
CA ILE A 109 -6.92 9.83 -11.39
C ILE A 109 -8.30 10.28 -10.90
N GLY A 110 -8.46 11.58 -10.59
CA GLY A 110 -9.72 12.14 -10.09
C GLY A 110 -9.89 11.98 -8.57
N ILE A 111 -8.82 11.77 -7.82
CA ILE A 111 -8.84 11.73 -6.35
C ILE A 111 -8.20 12.99 -5.77
N ASP A 112 -8.70 13.45 -4.63
CA ASP A 112 -8.12 14.61 -3.92
C ASP A 112 -6.73 14.26 -3.40
N ALA A 113 -5.72 15.03 -3.82
CA ALA A 113 -4.33 14.90 -3.40
C ALA A 113 -3.85 16.10 -2.57
N SER A 114 -4.74 17.03 -2.19
CA SER A 114 -4.39 18.23 -1.43
C SER A 114 -3.68 17.88 -0.11
N GLU A 115 -4.14 16.83 0.57
CA GLU A 115 -3.59 16.30 1.81
C GLU A 115 -2.60 15.14 1.62
N ALA A 116 -1.97 15.02 0.43
CA ALA A 116 -0.97 13.99 0.19
C ALA A 116 0.20 14.12 1.16
N VAL A 117 0.61 13.00 1.76
CA VAL A 117 1.73 12.97 2.71
C VAL A 117 3.04 12.99 1.95
N LEU A 118 3.92 13.93 2.31
CA LEU A 118 5.22 14.12 1.66
C LEU A 118 6.30 13.36 2.44
N ILE A 119 6.99 12.43 1.78
CA ILE A 119 7.98 11.58 2.42
C ILE A 119 9.28 11.43 1.64
N SER A 120 10.31 11.04 2.35
CA SER A 120 11.49 10.38 1.78
C SER A 120 11.72 9.07 2.52
N ALA A 121 11.38 7.96 1.90
CA ALA A 121 11.64 6.64 2.47
C ALA A 121 13.15 6.39 2.70
N LYS A 122 14.01 7.03 1.91
CA LYS A 122 15.47 6.95 2.03
C LYS A 122 15.99 7.61 3.32
N THR A 123 15.44 8.77 3.68
CA THR A 123 15.89 9.55 4.84
C THR A 123 15.03 9.31 6.09
N GLY A 124 13.86 8.70 5.94
CA GLY A 124 12.87 8.51 7.00
C GLY A 124 11.95 9.72 7.23
N LEU A 125 12.13 10.80 6.46
CA LEU A 125 11.31 12.00 6.58
C LEU A 125 9.84 11.70 6.24
N GLY A 126 8.89 12.16 7.07
CA GLY A 126 7.46 12.02 6.88
C GLY A 126 6.89 10.61 7.11
N ILE A 127 7.71 9.61 7.44
CA ILE A 127 7.21 8.25 7.70
C ILE A 127 6.22 8.18 8.88
N PRO A 128 6.45 8.87 10.02
CA PRO A 128 5.45 8.92 11.08
C PRO A 128 4.12 9.50 10.61
N ASP A 129 4.13 10.49 9.72
CA ASP A 129 2.92 11.13 9.20
C ASP A 129 2.09 10.16 8.33
N VAL A 130 2.75 9.25 7.59
CA VAL A 130 2.06 8.17 6.86
C VAL A 130 1.37 7.22 7.84
N LEU A 131 2.04 6.82 8.92
CA LEU A 131 1.46 5.91 9.92
C LEU A 131 0.26 6.56 10.64
N GLU A 132 0.35 7.86 10.96
CA GLU A 132 -0.79 8.61 11.50
C GLU A 132 -1.93 8.71 10.47
N ALA A 133 -1.63 8.97 9.20
CA ALA A 133 -2.64 9.02 8.15
C ALA A 133 -3.37 7.67 7.99
N ILE A 134 -2.66 6.54 8.09
CA ILE A 134 -3.27 5.20 8.10
C ILE A 134 -4.26 5.08 9.25
N VAL A 135 -3.84 5.42 10.47
CA VAL A 135 -4.69 5.31 11.67
C VAL A 135 -5.95 6.17 11.58
N HIS A 136 -5.83 7.38 11.01
CA HIS A 136 -6.94 8.34 10.98
C HIS A 136 -7.85 8.23 9.76
N LYS A 137 -7.33 7.82 8.61
CA LYS A 137 -8.06 7.83 7.34
C LYS A 137 -8.55 6.45 6.91
N LEU A 138 -7.80 5.38 7.21
CA LEU A 138 -8.21 4.06 6.79
C LEU A 138 -9.17 3.42 7.81
N PRO A 139 -10.22 2.73 7.34
CA PRO A 139 -11.16 2.07 8.23
C PRO A 139 -10.53 0.84 8.90
N ALA A 140 -11.01 0.53 10.10
CA ALA A 140 -10.67 -0.74 10.75
C ALA A 140 -11.35 -1.92 10.03
N PRO A 141 -10.81 -3.15 10.14
CA PRO A 141 -11.42 -4.34 9.58
C PRO A 141 -12.88 -4.48 10.02
N LYS A 142 -13.77 -4.72 9.05
CA LYS A 142 -15.21 -4.91 9.33
C LYS A 142 -15.44 -6.36 9.71
N SER A 143 -15.85 -6.62 10.95
CA SER A 143 -16.34 -7.91 11.38
C SER A 143 -17.86 -7.91 11.40
N GLU A 144 -18.50 -8.58 10.45
CA GLU A 144 -19.96 -8.72 10.42
C GLU A 144 -20.54 -9.48 11.62
N MET A 145 -19.74 -10.32 12.24
CA MET A 145 -20.15 -11.21 13.35
C MET A 145 -19.50 -10.90 14.70
N GLY A 146 -18.63 -9.88 14.77
CA GLY A 146 -17.84 -9.58 15.96
C GLY A 146 -16.84 -10.69 16.31
N GLU A 147 -16.20 -10.58 17.47
CA GLU A 147 -15.16 -11.54 17.94
C GLU A 147 -15.66 -12.97 18.18
N LYS A 148 -16.98 -13.18 18.29
CA LYS A 148 -17.60 -14.49 18.56
C LYS A 148 -18.05 -15.22 17.30
N GLY A 149 -17.84 -14.65 16.12
CA GLY A 149 -18.19 -15.28 14.85
C GLY A 149 -17.28 -16.47 14.50
N PRO A 150 -17.71 -17.36 13.57
CA PRO A 150 -16.84 -18.41 13.07
C PRO A 150 -15.64 -17.81 12.33
N LEU A 151 -14.48 -18.45 12.45
CA LEU A 151 -13.29 -18.05 11.69
C LEU A 151 -13.59 -18.10 10.19
N LYS A 152 -13.37 -16.97 9.51
CA LYS A 152 -13.36 -16.87 8.07
C LYS A 152 -11.98 -16.38 7.63
N ALA A 153 -11.42 -16.96 6.60
CA ALA A 153 -10.14 -16.58 6.06
C ALA A 153 -10.16 -16.59 4.53
N LEU A 154 -9.48 -15.62 3.92
CA LEU A 154 -9.21 -15.58 2.50
C LEU A 154 -7.78 -16.07 2.27
N LEU A 155 -7.63 -17.14 1.47
CA LEU A 155 -6.30 -17.61 1.06
C LEU A 155 -5.74 -16.63 0.02
N VAL A 156 -4.73 -15.86 0.44
CA VAL A 156 -4.05 -14.89 -0.44
C VAL A 156 -2.96 -15.56 -1.27
N ASP A 157 -2.17 -16.44 -0.63
CA ASP A 157 -1.10 -17.19 -1.28
C ASP A 157 -0.79 -18.48 -0.53
N SER A 158 -0.16 -19.43 -1.25
CA SER A 158 0.33 -20.68 -0.65
C SER A 158 1.56 -21.18 -1.41
N TRP A 159 2.47 -21.83 -0.68
CA TRP A 159 3.61 -22.52 -1.31
C TRP A 159 3.80 -23.90 -0.67
N TYR A 160 4.48 -24.76 -1.41
CA TYR A 160 4.81 -26.10 -0.95
C TYR A 160 6.24 -26.15 -0.41
N ASP A 161 6.39 -26.55 0.83
CA ASP A 161 7.67 -26.89 1.44
C ASP A 161 7.81 -28.42 1.48
N THR A 162 8.98 -28.95 1.11
CA THR A 162 9.22 -30.39 1.04
C THR A 162 9.19 -31.11 2.38
N TYR A 163 9.36 -30.39 3.48
CA TYR A 163 9.38 -30.94 4.84
C TYR A 163 8.10 -30.62 5.63
N LEU A 164 7.52 -29.44 5.42
CA LEU A 164 6.37 -28.92 6.16
C LEU A 164 5.05 -29.07 5.42
N GLY A 165 5.09 -29.42 4.13
CA GLY A 165 3.89 -29.52 3.29
C GLY A 165 3.42 -28.17 2.78
N VAL A 166 2.10 -27.99 2.65
CA VAL A 166 1.50 -26.73 2.19
C VAL A 166 1.55 -25.70 3.30
N MET A 167 2.21 -24.57 2.99
CA MET A 167 2.25 -23.38 3.84
C MET A 167 1.27 -22.34 3.27
N VAL A 168 0.54 -21.68 4.17
CA VAL A 168 -0.50 -20.67 3.85
C VAL A 168 -0.18 -19.36 4.51
#